data_b0e407d8d044deccc29b61f44a298c07
#
_entry.id   b0e407d8d044deccc29b61f44a298c07
#
_cell.length_a   1.000
_cell.length_b   1.000
_cell.length_c   1.000
_cell.angle_alpha   90.00
_cell.angle_beta   90.00
_cell.angle_gamma   90.00
#
_symmetry.space_group_name_H-M   'P 1'
#
loop_
_entity.id
_entity.type
_entity.pdbx_description
1 polymer ?
#
loop_
_entity_poly.entity_id
_entity_poly.type
_entity_poly.pdbx_seq_one_letter_code
_entity_poly.pdbx_strand_id
1 'polypeptide(L)'
;MADILLITGMSGAGRSGAAAVLEDLGWYVIDNLPTSLVDTIVELVSKPGSDIHRLALVAGRQHVELLPKVAALRANGHRVRMLFLDASTTALVKRYDATRRKHPLDGEAPGLVEAIDLERALLQPVKSAADLVIDTTELNVHQ
;
A
#
# COMPACT_ATOMS: atom_id res chain seq x y z
N MET A 1 -2.13 -21.96 -5.81
CA MET A 1 -2.67 -20.75 -5.12
C MET A 1 -1.55 -19.74 -4.96
N ALA A 2 -1.80 -18.50 -5.32
CA ALA A 2 -0.79 -17.46 -5.23
C ALA A 2 -0.71 -16.87 -3.81
N ASP A 3 0.49 -16.46 -3.40
CA ASP A 3 0.68 -15.61 -2.23
C ASP A 3 0.38 -14.17 -2.64
N ILE A 4 -0.46 -13.51 -1.87
CA ILE A 4 -0.88 -12.14 -2.16
C ILE A 4 -0.41 -11.23 -1.03
N LEU A 5 0.30 -10.17 -1.41
CA LEU A 5 0.75 -9.13 -0.49
C LEU A 5 0.13 -7.81 -0.90
N LEU A 6 -0.68 -7.24 -0.02
CA LEU A 6 -1.24 -5.91 -0.23
C LEU A 6 -0.35 -4.89 0.49
N ILE A 7 0.16 -3.93 -0.26
CA ILE A 7 0.99 -2.86 0.27
C ILE A 7 0.17 -1.59 0.31
N THR A 8 0.04 -1.04 1.49
CA THR A 8 -0.66 0.21 1.71
C THR A 8 0.17 1.09 2.63
N GLY A 9 -0.29 2.25 2.98
CA GLY A 9 0.43 3.12 3.90
C GLY A 9 0.26 4.58 3.60
N MET A 10 0.95 5.38 4.39
CA MET A 10 0.95 6.83 4.23
C MET A 10 1.57 7.22 2.89
N SER A 11 1.00 8.22 2.25
CA SER A 11 1.60 8.80 1.04
C SER A 11 2.99 9.33 1.37
N GLY A 12 3.99 8.94 0.59
CA GLY A 12 5.38 9.32 0.84
C GLY A 12 6.14 8.39 1.78
N ALA A 13 5.51 7.34 2.31
CA ALA A 13 6.16 6.41 3.25
C ALA A 13 6.99 5.31 2.57
N GLY A 14 7.09 5.31 1.23
CA GLY A 14 7.98 4.39 0.53
C GLY A 14 7.31 3.24 -0.21
N ARG A 15 6.03 3.37 -0.56
CA ARG A 15 5.31 2.30 -1.28
C ARG A 15 6.00 1.91 -2.59
N SER A 16 6.43 2.90 -3.38
CA SER A 16 7.12 2.62 -4.65
C SER A 16 8.46 1.94 -4.45
N GLY A 17 9.19 2.31 -3.38
CA GLY A 17 10.45 1.66 -3.04
C GLY A 17 10.25 0.21 -2.63
N ALA A 18 9.22 -0.06 -1.84
CA ALA A 18 8.87 -1.43 -1.45
C ALA A 18 8.47 -2.26 -2.67
N ALA A 19 7.71 -1.67 -3.60
CA ALA A 19 7.32 -2.33 -4.83
C ALA A 19 8.55 -2.74 -5.66
N ALA A 20 9.53 -1.84 -5.79
CA ALA A 20 10.76 -2.13 -6.54
C ALA A 20 11.56 -3.28 -5.91
N VAL A 21 11.66 -3.32 -4.59
CA VAL A 21 12.35 -4.40 -3.88
C VAL A 21 11.66 -5.74 -4.12
N LEU A 22 10.34 -5.78 -4.04
CA LEU A 22 9.57 -7.00 -4.26
C LEU A 22 9.72 -7.49 -5.71
N GLU A 23 9.73 -6.59 -6.65
CA GLU A 23 9.96 -6.92 -8.07
C GLU A 23 11.32 -7.59 -8.25
N ASP A 24 12.36 -7.04 -7.62
CA ASP A 24 13.70 -7.62 -7.64
C ASP A 24 13.75 -9.00 -6.98
N LEU A 25 12.85 -9.27 -6.04
CA LEU A 25 12.75 -10.57 -5.36
C LEU A 25 11.88 -11.58 -6.12
N GLY A 26 11.39 -11.22 -7.28
CA GLY A 26 10.62 -12.14 -8.12
C GLY A 26 9.10 -12.07 -7.95
N TRP A 27 8.60 -11.08 -7.22
CA TRP A 27 7.17 -10.84 -7.11
C TRP A 27 6.63 -10.18 -8.37
N TYR A 28 5.42 -10.54 -8.76
CA TYR A 28 4.70 -9.79 -9.78
C TYR A 28 4.02 -8.61 -9.08
N VAL A 29 4.39 -7.39 -9.45
CA VAL A 29 3.94 -6.19 -8.75
C VAL A 29 3.02 -5.36 -9.63
N ILE A 30 1.86 -5.00 -9.10
CA ILE A 30 0.95 -4.05 -9.73
C ILE A 30 0.84 -2.84 -8.82
N ASP A 31 1.32 -1.70 -9.30
CA ASP A 31 1.33 -0.45 -8.55
C ASP A 31 0.06 0.36 -8.86
N ASN A 32 -0.36 1.14 -7.88
CA ASN A 32 -1.49 2.07 -7.99
C ASN A 32 -2.79 1.40 -8.48
N LEU A 33 -3.04 0.19 -7.99
CA LEU A 33 -4.20 -0.60 -8.41
C LEU A 33 -5.50 -0.04 -7.79
N PRO A 34 -6.51 0.25 -8.60
CA PRO A 34 -7.83 0.58 -8.06
C PRO A 34 -8.42 -0.60 -7.29
N THR A 35 -9.02 -0.33 -6.14
CA THR A 35 -9.61 -1.37 -5.29
C THR A 35 -10.63 -2.22 -6.05
N SER A 36 -11.36 -1.62 -6.98
CA SER A 36 -12.36 -2.33 -7.79
C SER A 36 -11.78 -3.43 -8.68
N LEU A 37 -10.48 -3.41 -8.96
CA LEU A 37 -9.82 -4.40 -9.82
C LEU A 37 -9.15 -5.52 -9.03
N VAL A 38 -9.11 -5.46 -7.71
CA VAL A 38 -8.43 -6.46 -6.88
C VAL A 38 -8.98 -7.86 -7.13
N ASP A 39 -10.30 -8.01 -7.11
CA ASP A 39 -10.93 -9.32 -7.30
C ASP A 39 -10.60 -9.91 -8.67
N THR A 40 -10.63 -9.08 -9.71
CA THR A 40 -10.34 -9.51 -11.08
C THR A 40 -8.91 -10.01 -11.21
N ILE A 41 -7.96 -9.27 -10.65
CA ILE A 41 -6.54 -9.64 -10.72
C ILE A 41 -6.27 -10.92 -9.94
N VAL A 42 -6.83 -11.04 -8.73
CA VAL A 42 -6.65 -12.25 -7.92
C VAL A 42 -7.24 -13.48 -8.61
N GLU A 43 -8.41 -13.33 -9.22
CA GLU A 43 -9.03 -14.39 -9.98
C GLU A 43 -8.15 -14.85 -11.14
N LEU A 44 -7.57 -13.91 -11.89
CA LEU A 44 -6.70 -14.23 -13.02
C LEU A 44 -5.44 -14.99 -12.59
N VAL A 45 -4.77 -14.56 -11.51
CA VAL A 45 -3.54 -15.23 -11.07
C VAL A 45 -3.81 -16.55 -10.37
N SER A 46 -5.02 -16.79 -9.93
CA SER A 46 -5.40 -18.03 -9.25
C SER A 46 -5.86 -19.13 -10.19
N LYS A 47 -5.98 -18.85 -11.49
CA LYS A 47 -6.41 -19.85 -12.47
C LYS A 47 -5.34 -20.93 -12.63
N PRO A 48 -5.76 -22.19 -12.88
CA PRO A 48 -4.81 -23.25 -13.21
C PRO A 48 -3.95 -22.86 -14.41
N GLY A 49 -2.65 -23.12 -14.32
CA GLY A 49 -1.70 -22.77 -15.38
C GLY A 49 -1.12 -21.37 -15.28
N SER A 50 -1.53 -20.59 -14.30
CA SER A 50 -0.91 -19.29 -14.06
C SER A 50 0.53 -19.45 -13.60
N ASP A 51 1.43 -18.65 -14.17
CA ASP A 51 2.84 -18.61 -13.75
C ASP A 51 3.08 -17.65 -12.58
N ILE A 52 2.06 -16.94 -12.16
CA ILE A 52 2.19 -15.95 -11.08
C ILE A 52 1.86 -16.61 -9.76
N HIS A 53 2.89 -16.82 -8.92
CA HIS A 53 2.76 -17.45 -7.61
C HIS A 53 2.89 -16.45 -6.46
N ARG A 54 3.45 -15.27 -6.71
CA ARG A 54 3.64 -14.20 -5.74
C ARG A 54 3.18 -12.89 -6.36
N LEU A 55 2.08 -12.38 -5.83
CA LEU A 55 1.45 -11.17 -6.34
C LEU A 55 1.51 -10.09 -5.27
N ALA A 56 2.10 -8.95 -5.59
CA ALA A 56 2.11 -7.78 -4.74
C ALA A 56 1.25 -6.70 -5.37
N LEU A 57 0.27 -6.22 -4.61
CA LEU A 57 -0.64 -5.17 -5.05
C LEU A 57 -0.40 -3.93 -4.21
N VAL A 58 0.02 -2.84 -4.85
CA VAL A 58 0.23 -1.57 -4.17
C VAL A 58 -1.04 -0.75 -4.29
N ALA A 59 -1.67 -0.46 -3.17
CA ALA A 59 -2.95 0.22 -3.14
C ALA A 59 -2.85 1.66 -3.65
N GLY A 60 -3.86 2.08 -4.39
CA GLY A 60 -4.04 3.47 -4.79
C GLY A 60 -4.61 4.29 -3.64
N ARG A 61 -5.58 5.17 -3.95
CA ARG A 61 -6.12 6.12 -2.96
C ARG A 61 -7.19 5.55 -2.03
N GLN A 62 -7.85 4.48 -2.40
CA GLN A 62 -9.03 3.97 -1.70
C GLN A 62 -8.63 2.86 -0.72
N HIS A 63 -7.75 3.18 0.21
CA HIS A 63 -7.17 2.19 1.12
C HIS A 63 -8.20 1.53 2.03
N VAL A 64 -9.17 2.29 2.54
CA VAL A 64 -10.16 1.77 3.49
C VAL A 64 -11.03 0.69 2.85
N GLU A 65 -11.30 0.81 1.56
CA GLU A 65 -12.10 -0.16 0.82
C GLU A 65 -11.39 -1.51 0.67
N LEU A 66 -10.08 -1.59 0.96
CA LEU A 66 -9.35 -2.86 0.96
C LEU A 66 -9.80 -3.81 2.07
N LEU A 67 -10.27 -3.29 3.20
CA LEU A 67 -10.59 -4.13 4.35
C LEU A 67 -11.64 -5.20 4.05
N PRO A 68 -12.81 -4.87 3.47
CA PRO A 68 -13.76 -5.92 3.10
C PRO A 68 -13.23 -6.82 1.97
N LYS A 69 -12.40 -6.30 1.07
CA LYS A 69 -11.78 -7.09 0.01
C LYS A 69 -10.84 -8.14 0.59
N VAL A 70 -10.00 -7.77 1.54
CA VAL A 70 -9.09 -8.70 2.20
C VAL A 70 -9.86 -9.79 2.92
N ALA A 71 -10.91 -9.43 3.65
CA ALA A 71 -11.75 -10.39 4.36
C ALA A 71 -12.38 -11.39 3.39
N ALA A 72 -12.92 -10.90 2.26
CA ALA A 72 -13.53 -11.76 1.25
C ALA A 72 -12.52 -12.72 0.61
N LEU A 73 -11.33 -12.24 0.29
CA LEU A 73 -10.28 -13.07 -0.30
C LEU A 73 -9.83 -14.17 0.67
N ARG A 74 -9.68 -13.84 1.95
CA ARG A 74 -9.33 -14.82 2.98
C ARG A 74 -10.43 -15.85 3.17
N ALA A 75 -11.68 -15.43 3.12
CA ALA A 75 -12.82 -16.34 3.22
C ALA A 75 -12.87 -17.32 2.06
N ASN A 76 -12.37 -16.92 0.89
CA ASN A 76 -12.28 -17.78 -0.30
C ASN A 76 -11.02 -18.64 -0.34
N GLY A 77 -10.23 -18.65 0.73
CA GLY A 77 -9.07 -19.52 0.87
C GLY A 77 -7.76 -18.94 0.34
N HIS A 78 -7.74 -17.69 -0.08
CA HIS A 78 -6.50 -17.06 -0.54
C HIS A 78 -5.60 -16.69 0.63
N ARG A 79 -4.29 -16.81 0.43
CA ARG A 79 -3.30 -16.37 1.40
C ARG A 79 -3.01 -14.90 1.14
N VAL A 80 -3.59 -14.03 1.95
CA VAL A 80 -3.45 -12.58 1.81
C VAL A 80 -2.79 -12.00 3.06
N ARG A 81 -1.72 -11.25 2.86
CA ARG A 81 -1.06 -10.49 3.93
C ARG A 81 -1.10 -9.02 3.58
N MET A 82 -1.22 -8.18 4.60
CA MET A 82 -1.29 -6.74 4.41
C MET A 82 -0.12 -6.06 5.10
N LEU A 83 0.63 -5.27 4.34
CA LEU A 83 1.77 -4.50 4.82
C LEU A 83 1.39 -3.03 4.83
N PHE A 84 1.56 -2.38 5.98
CA PHE A 84 1.34 -0.93 6.10
C PHE A 84 2.69 -0.24 6.29
N LEU A 85 2.97 0.73 5.41
CA LEU A 85 4.18 1.56 5.51
C LEU A 85 3.81 2.89 6.16
N ASP A 86 4.56 3.25 7.18
CA ASP A 86 4.36 4.49 7.92
C ASP A 86 5.68 5.26 8.02
N ALA A 87 5.57 6.51 8.41
CA ALA A 87 6.72 7.35 8.73
C ALA A 87 6.22 8.50 9.61
N SER A 88 7.14 9.11 10.36
CA SER A 88 6.78 10.25 11.18
C SER A 88 6.31 11.43 10.31
N THR A 89 5.48 12.29 10.86
CA THR A 89 5.03 13.48 10.15
C THR A 89 6.21 14.34 9.70
N THR A 90 7.23 14.49 10.55
CA THR A 90 8.44 15.24 10.19
C THR A 90 9.15 14.65 8.98
N ALA A 91 9.30 13.30 8.94
CA ALA A 91 9.93 12.63 7.79
C ALA A 91 9.11 12.81 6.52
N LEU A 92 7.79 12.71 6.62
CA LEU A 92 6.89 12.86 5.46
C LEU A 92 6.95 14.29 4.91
N VAL A 93 6.96 15.30 5.78
CA VAL A 93 7.09 16.71 5.36
C VAL A 93 8.38 16.90 4.58
N LYS A 94 9.50 16.37 5.09
CA LYS A 94 10.79 16.49 4.40
C LYS A 94 10.76 15.83 3.02
N ARG A 95 10.13 14.67 2.91
CA ARG A 95 10.04 13.94 1.63
C ARG A 95 9.20 14.72 0.61
N TYR A 96 8.09 15.32 1.03
CA TYR A 96 7.27 16.14 0.14
C TYR A 96 8.00 17.40 -0.30
N ASP A 97 8.70 18.06 0.62
CA ASP A 97 9.50 19.24 0.28
C ASP A 97 10.60 18.90 -0.71
N ALA A 98 11.28 17.76 -0.54
CA ALA A 98 12.36 17.35 -1.42
C ALA A 98 11.88 17.03 -2.84
N THR A 99 10.68 16.45 -2.98
CA THR A 99 10.12 16.06 -4.27
C THR A 99 9.21 17.11 -4.89
N ARG A 100 8.81 18.12 -4.11
CA ARG A 100 7.85 19.14 -4.51
C ARG A 100 6.51 18.58 -4.98
N ARG A 101 6.16 17.39 -4.52
CA ARG A 101 4.87 16.79 -4.82
C ARG A 101 3.78 17.39 -3.94
N LYS A 102 2.57 17.43 -4.47
CA LYS A 102 1.40 17.76 -3.67
C LYS A 102 0.89 16.52 -2.97
N HIS A 103 0.51 16.68 -1.70
CA HIS A 103 -0.15 15.59 -0.98
C HIS A 103 -1.53 15.32 -1.61
N PRO A 104 -1.98 14.05 -1.67
CA PRO A 104 -3.31 13.71 -2.22
C PRO A 104 -4.46 14.47 -1.57
N LEU A 105 -4.32 14.88 -0.30
CA LEU A 105 -5.36 15.61 0.43
C LEU A 105 -5.09 17.12 0.51
N ASP A 106 -4.21 17.65 -0.33
CA ASP A 106 -3.80 19.05 -0.29
C ASP A 106 -4.99 20.02 -0.43
N GLY A 107 -5.97 19.68 -1.25
CA GLY A 107 -7.16 20.49 -1.43
C GLY A 107 -8.19 20.36 -0.29
N GLU A 108 -8.03 19.41 0.61
CA GLU A 108 -8.96 19.11 1.69
C GLU A 108 -8.47 19.60 3.07
N ALA A 109 -7.26 20.14 3.13
CA ALA A 109 -6.64 20.55 4.36
C ALA A 109 -5.88 21.88 4.14
N PRO A 110 -5.73 22.71 5.20
CA PRO A 110 -5.12 24.03 5.07
C PRO A 110 -3.61 24.01 4.84
N GLY A 111 -2.93 22.89 5.07
CA GLY A 111 -1.49 22.77 4.86
C GLY A 111 -1.04 21.33 4.79
N LEU A 112 0.26 21.14 4.53
CA LEU A 112 0.83 19.80 4.36
C LEU A 112 0.77 18.97 5.64
N VAL A 113 1.10 19.54 6.80
CA VAL A 113 1.05 18.79 8.07
C VAL A 113 -0.38 18.35 8.34
N GLU A 114 -1.35 19.22 8.13
CA GLU A 114 -2.76 18.94 8.35
C GLU A 114 -3.26 17.87 7.36
N ALA A 115 -2.78 17.91 6.11
CA ALA A 115 -3.11 16.89 5.12
C ALA A 115 -2.55 15.51 5.53
N ILE A 116 -1.33 15.47 6.02
CA ILE A 116 -0.71 14.24 6.52
C ILE A 116 -1.48 13.70 7.72
N ASP A 117 -1.85 14.56 8.66
CA ASP A 117 -2.61 14.15 9.84
C ASP A 117 -4.01 13.64 9.46
N LEU A 118 -4.66 14.28 8.49
CA LEU A 118 -5.94 13.81 7.98
C LEU A 118 -5.83 12.43 7.34
N GLU A 119 -4.81 12.22 6.52
CA GLU A 119 -4.56 10.92 5.91
C GLU A 119 -4.32 9.85 6.97
N ARG A 120 -3.52 10.18 8.00
CA ARG A 120 -3.22 9.25 9.09
C ARG A 120 -4.50 8.83 9.82
N ALA A 121 -5.40 9.77 10.07
CA ALA A 121 -6.68 9.47 10.71
C ALA A 121 -7.55 8.58 9.81
N LEU A 122 -7.60 8.87 8.51
CA LEU A 122 -8.38 8.08 7.55
C LEU A 122 -7.85 6.65 7.41
N LEU A 123 -6.53 6.47 7.53
CA LEU A 123 -5.89 5.15 7.35
C LEU A 123 -5.73 4.37 8.66
N GLN A 124 -6.12 4.92 9.79
CA GLN A 124 -5.97 4.22 11.07
C GLN A 124 -6.63 2.84 11.08
N PRO A 125 -7.85 2.64 10.54
CA PRO A 125 -8.44 1.30 10.48
C PRO A 125 -7.61 0.33 9.64
N VAL A 126 -7.01 0.80 8.55
CA VAL A 126 -6.16 -0.03 7.67
C VAL A 126 -4.90 -0.44 8.41
N LYS A 127 -4.24 0.51 9.09
CA LYS A 127 -3.04 0.24 9.88
C LYS A 127 -3.33 -0.78 10.98
N SER A 128 -4.47 -0.65 11.66
CA SER A 128 -4.87 -1.58 12.71
C SER A 128 -5.11 -2.99 12.20
N ALA A 129 -5.53 -3.14 10.94
CA ALA A 129 -5.80 -4.42 10.33
C ALA A 129 -4.57 -5.05 9.65
N ALA A 130 -3.48 -4.31 9.51
CA ALA A 130 -2.29 -4.78 8.81
C ALA A 130 -1.60 -5.91 9.58
N ASP A 131 -1.07 -6.88 8.84
CA ASP A 131 -0.29 -7.98 9.42
C ASP A 131 1.10 -7.52 9.84
N LEU A 132 1.64 -6.53 9.15
CA LEU A 132 2.95 -5.95 9.44
C LEU A 132 2.92 -4.46 9.19
N VAL A 133 3.46 -3.70 10.13
CA VAL A 133 3.64 -2.26 9.98
C VAL A 133 5.14 -1.96 9.99
N ILE A 134 5.63 -1.31 8.95
CA ILE A 134 7.04 -0.93 8.84
C ILE A 134 7.13 0.59 8.89
N ASP A 135 7.92 1.10 9.83
CA ASP A 135 8.22 2.52 9.93
C ASP A 135 9.46 2.83 9.10
N THR A 136 9.29 3.66 8.08
CA THR A 136 10.37 4.02 7.16
C THR A 136 11.01 5.37 7.47
N THR A 137 10.77 5.92 8.66
CA THR A 137 11.27 7.25 9.04
C THR A 137 12.77 7.41 8.83
N GLU A 138 13.55 6.39 9.21
CA GLU A 138 15.01 6.42 9.12
C GLU A 138 15.54 5.95 7.76
N LEU A 139 14.67 5.53 6.86
CA LEU A 139 15.08 5.04 5.55
C LEU A 139 15.15 6.16 4.54
N ASN A 140 16.05 6.03 3.57
CA ASN A 140 16.13 6.93 2.42
C ASN A 140 15.88 6.14 1.14
N VAL A 141 15.93 6.80 -0.02
CA VAL A 141 15.61 6.17 -1.30
C VAL A 141 16.55 5.02 -1.70
N HIS A 142 17.67 4.90 -1.02
CA HIS A 142 18.67 3.85 -1.30
C HIS A 142 18.65 2.71 -0.30
N GLN A 143 17.71 2.75 0.64
CA GLN A 143 17.61 1.75 1.71
C GLN A 143 16.35 0.91 1.60
#